data_586cdb62c1b44c7f7c15811b3d73055a
#
_entry.id   586cdb62c1b44c7f7c15811b3d73055a
#
_cell.length_a   1.000
_cell.length_b   1.000
_cell.length_c   1.000
_cell.angle_alpha   90.00
_cell.angle_beta   90.00
_cell.angle_gamma   90.00
#
_symmetry.space_group_name_H-M   'P 1'
#
loop_
_entity.id
_entity.type
_entity.pdbx_description
1 polymer ?
#
loop_
_entity_poly.entity_id
_entity_poly.type
_entity_poly.pdbx_seq_one_letter_code
_entity_poly.pdbx_strand_id
1 'polypeptide(L)'
;TTEQRYMDVIYGKTAQLFVAATETGAELGNPIYREAMKSYAIHFGAAFQIIDDIMDYTSSSSEMGKNMGDDLAEGKPTLPLIQAIKTAAPAQAQLIKEAIKHGGLTHLDEILAIVKETGALDYCLIRAQDESQQAISALDNVPDSTYKDALIGLAQLALKRTA
;
A
#
# COMPACT_ATOMS: atom_id res chain seq x y z
N THR A 1 8.26 14.12 3.70
CA THR A 1 6.91 13.55 3.58
C THR A 1 6.56 12.83 4.87
N THR A 2 5.33 12.94 5.32
CA THR A 2 4.78 12.22 6.47
C THR A 2 3.95 11.03 6.01
N GLU A 3 3.71 10.06 6.90
CA GLU A 3 2.81 8.94 6.62
C GLU A 3 1.41 9.43 6.23
N GLN A 4 0.86 10.45 6.93
CA GLN A 4 -0.44 11.02 6.57
C GLN A 4 -0.45 11.53 5.13
N ARG A 5 0.59 12.26 4.73
CA ARG A 5 0.69 12.77 3.35
C ARG A 5 0.80 11.65 2.32
N TYR A 6 1.51 10.57 2.66
CA TYR A 6 1.57 9.37 1.84
C TYR A 6 0.18 8.73 1.68
N MET A 7 -0.57 8.56 2.79
CA MET A 7 -1.94 8.02 2.74
C MET A 7 -2.87 8.89 1.88
N ASP A 8 -2.78 10.23 1.98
CA ASP A 8 -3.55 11.14 1.14
C ASP A 8 -3.24 10.95 -0.36
N VAL A 9 -1.96 10.72 -0.69
CA VAL A 9 -1.52 10.49 -2.08
C VAL A 9 -2.05 9.17 -2.62
N ILE A 10 -1.88 8.06 -1.88
CA ILE A 10 -2.35 6.74 -2.36
C ILE A 10 -3.87 6.68 -2.42
N TYR A 11 -4.55 7.38 -1.54
CA TYR A 11 -6.00 7.54 -1.61
C TYR A 11 -6.42 8.18 -2.93
N GLY A 12 -5.85 9.34 -3.29
CA GLY A 12 -6.18 10.04 -4.53
C GLY A 12 -5.73 9.31 -5.80
N LYS A 13 -4.53 8.69 -5.77
CA LYS A 13 -3.91 8.06 -6.93
C LYS A 13 -4.47 6.66 -7.23
N THR A 14 -4.72 5.86 -6.17
CA THR A 14 -5.05 4.43 -6.31
C THR A 14 -6.44 4.10 -5.80
N ALA A 15 -6.78 4.45 -4.56
CA ALA A 15 -8.07 4.08 -3.97
C ALA A 15 -9.27 4.73 -4.67
N GLN A 16 -9.11 5.95 -5.18
CA GLN A 16 -10.21 6.70 -5.82
C GLN A 16 -10.81 5.98 -7.03
N LEU A 17 -10.01 5.20 -7.79
CA LEU A 17 -10.54 4.42 -8.91
C LEU A 17 -11.37 3.23 -8.43
N PHE A 18 -10.94 2.55 -7.36
CA PHE A 18 -11.74 1.51 -6.73
C PHE A 18 -13.03 2.08 -6.14
N VAL A 19 -12.97 3.25 -5.50
CA VAL A 19 -14.15 3.97 -5.01
C VAL A 19 -15.14 4.23 -6.14
N ALA A 20 -14.69 4.80 -7.26
CA ALA A 20 -15.55 5.06 -8.41
C ALA A 20 -16.23 3.79 -8.93
N ALA A 21 -15.51 2.68 -9.02
CA ALA A 21 -16.04 1.41 -9.48
C ALA A 21 -17.11 0.85 -8.51
N THR A 22 -16.82 0.83 -7.22
CA THR A 22 -17.71 0.22 -6.20
C THR A 22 -18.93 1.10 -5.92
N GLU A 23 -18.80 2.43 -5.87
CA GLU A 23 -19.94 3.34 -5.73
C GLU A 23 -20.87 3.25 -6.95
N THR A 24 -20.32 3.17 -8.17
CA THR A 24 -21.11 2.98 -9.38
C THR A 24 -21.86 1.64 -9.34
N GLY A 25 -21.21 0.57 -8.91
CA GLY A 25 -21.85 -0.74 -8.74
C GLY A 25 -22.99 -0.71 -7.73
N ALA A 26 -22.81 -0.02 -6.59
CA ALA A 26 -23.85 0.14 -5.59
C ALA A 26 -25.02 0.99 -6.11
N GLU A 27 -24.74 2.07 -6.83
CA GLU A 27 -25.77 2.96 -7.39
C GLU A 27 -26.65 2.24 -8.41
N LEU A 28 -26.06 1.39 -9.25
CA LEU A 28 -26.79 0.59 -10.25
C LEU A 28 -27.55 -0.60 -9.62
N GLY A 29 -27.08 -1.11 -8.48
CA GLY A 29 -27.69 -2.23 -7.78
C GLY A 29 -28.66 -1.77 -6.68
N ASN A 30 -28.12 -1.48 -5.50
CA ASN A 30 -28.87 -0.95 -4.37
C ASN A 30 -28.10 0.18 -3.68
N PRO A 31 -28.51 1.44 -3.88
CA PRO A 31 -27.81 2.63 -3.34
C PRO A 31 -27.65 2.66 -1.81
N ILE A 32 -28.42 1.85 -1.07
CA ILE A 32 -28.30 1.76 0.39
C ILE A 32 -26.91 1.30 0.84
N TYR A 33 -26.20 0.54 -0.01
CA TYR A 33 -24.85 0.04 0.28
C TYR A 33 -23.74 0.93 -0.23
N ARG A 34 -24.04 2.11 -0.80
CA ARG A 34 -23.06 3.01 -1.40
C ARG A 34 -21.92 3.37 -0.44
N GLU A 35 -22.25 3.78 0.80
CA GLU A 35 -21.25 4.14 1.80
C GLU A 35 -20.39 2.93 2.22
N ALA A 36 -20.98 1.76 2.35
CA ALA A 36 -20.24 0.53 2.63
C ALA A 36 -19.26 0.18 1.50
N MET A 37 -19.70 0.27 0.25
CA MET A 37 -18.88 0.01 -0.93
C MET A 37 -17.77 1.04 -1.09
N LYS A 38 -18.03 2.32 -0.81
CA LYS A 38 -17.03 3.38 -0.77
C LYS A 38 -15.97 3.11 0.31
N SER A 39 -16.40 2.84 1.54
CA SER A 39 -15.49 2.53 2.65
C SER A 39 -14.64 1.31 2.35
N TYR A 40 -15.23 0.23 1.83
CA TYR A 40 -14.51 -0.95 1.37
C TYR A 40 -13.40 -0.57 0.38
N ALA A 41 -13.73 0.20 -0.65
CA ALA A 41 -12.79 0.55 -1.72
C ALA A 41 -11.65 1.46 -1.26
N ILE A 42 -11.92 2.37 -0.34
CA ILE A 42 -10.89 3.23 0.29
C ILE A 42 -9.83 2.36 0.94
N HIS A 43 -10.25 1.47 1.83
CA HIS A 43 -9.36 0.63 2.61
C HIS A 43 -8.70 -0.47 1.77
N PHE A 44 -9.45 -1.09 0.85
CA PHE A 44 -8.88 -2.04 -0.11
C PHE A 44 -7.79 -1.41 -0.97
N GLY A 45 -8.05 -0.22 -1.52
CA GLY A 45 -7.08 0.50 -2.36
C GLY A 45 -5.83 0.92 -1.60
N ALA A 46 -5.98 1.31 -0.31
CA ALA A 46 -4.86 1.60 0.58
C ALA A 46 -4.02 0.35 0.85
N ALA A 47 -4.65 -0.77 1.24
CA ALA A 47 -3.96 -2.04 1.45
C ALA A 47 -3.21 -2.50 0.19
N PHE A 48 -3.87 -2.43 -0.97
CA PHE A 48 -3.31 -2.80 -2.26
C PHE A 48 -2.03 -2.00 -2.58
N GLN A 49 -2.06 -0.67 -2.40
CA GLN A 49 -0.90 0.18 -2.70
C GLN A 49 0.23 -0.03 -1.70
N ILE A 50 -0.06 -0.18 -0.39
CA ILE A 50 0.98 -0.44 0.61
C ILE A 50 1.71 -1.76 0.29
N ILE A 51 0.99 -2.79 -0.13
CA ILE A 51 1.58 -4.07 -0.56
C ILE A 51 2.43 -3.90 -1.83
N ASP A 52 1.95 -3.14 -2.81
CA ASP A 52 2.73 -2.84 -4.03
C ASP A 52 4.06 -2.16 -3.69
N ASP A 53 4.03 -1.18 -2.77
CA ASP A 53 5.22 -0.49 -2.31
C ASP A 53 6.17 -1.41 -1.50
N ILE A 54 5.67 -2.38 -0.71
CA ILE A 54 6.49 -3.40 -0.05
C ILE A 54 7.21 -4.27 -1.09
N MET A 55 6.50 -4.67 -2.15
CA MET A 55 7.04 -5.54 -3.18
C MET A 55 8.20 -4.90 -3.95
N ASP A 56 8.24 -3.57 -4.06
CA ASP A 56 9.36 -2.84 -4.67
C ASP A 56 10.70 -3.06 -3.90
N TYR A 57 10.63 -3.45 -2.61
CA TYR A 57 11.79 -3.71 -1.75
C TYR A 57 12.03 -5.20 -1.45
N THR A 58 11.14 -6.11 -1.88
CA THR A 58 11.21 -7.54 -1.51
C THR A 58 11.27 -8.49 -2.70
N SER A 59 10.74 -8.09 -3.86
CA SER A 59 10.62 -8.97 -5.03
C SER A 59 11.95 -9.13 -5.75
N SER A 60 12.30 -10.36 -6.12
CA SER A 60 13.41 -10.62 -7.03
C SER A 60 13.04 -10.20 -8.45
N SER A 61 13.99 -9.63 -9.19
CA SER A 61 13.82 -9.12 -10.56
C SER A 61 13.27 -10.15 -11.57
N SER A 62 13.29 -11.45 -11.23
CA SER A 62 12.81 -12.52 -12.09
C SER A 62 11.31 -12.78 -12.06
N GLU A 63 10.60 -12.29 -11.02
CA GLU A 63 9.19 -12.67 -10.79
C GLU A 63 8.17 -11.65 -11.31
N MET A 64 8.54 -10.38 -11.46
CA MET A 64 7.57 -9.33 -11.80
C MET A 64 7.94 -8.44 -12.99
N GLY A 65 9.10 -8.64 -13.62
CA GLY A 65 9.52 -7.78 -14.74
C GLY A 65 9.81 -6.32 -14.34
N LYS A 66 9.84 -5.99 -13.03
CA LYS A 66 10.25 -4.71 -12.47
C LYS A 66 11.61 -4.88 -11.80
N ASN A 67 12.43 -3.82 -11.82
CA ASN A 67 13.65 -3.80 -11.04
C ASN A 67 13.35 -3.42 -9.59
N MET A 68 14.06 -4.03 -8.65
CA MET A 68 13.96 -3.66 -7.23
C MET A 68 14.40 -2.19 -7.05
N GLY A 69 13.60 -1.40 -6.31
CA GLY A 69 13.91 0.00 -6.02
C GLY A 69 13.49 0.99 -7.11
N ASP A 70 12.61 0.61 -8.03
CA ASP A 70 12.09 1.53 -9.06
C ASP A 70 11.45 2.78 -8.43
N ASP A 71 10.72 2.66 -7.32
CA ASP A 71 10.14 3.80 -6.62
C ASP A 71 11.21 4.74 -6.03
N LEU A 72 12.32 4.18 -5.51
CA LEU A 72 13.46 4.96 -5.06
C LEU A 72 14.14 5.67 -6.24
N ALA A 73 14.33 4.98 -7.36
CA ALA A 73 14.93 5.55 -8.57
C ALA A 73 14.14 6.75 -9.09
N GLU A 74 12.82 6.71 -8.96
CA GLU A 74 11.91 7.80 -9.32
C GLU A 74 11.77 8.88 -8.24
N GLY A 75 12.47 8.74 -7.10
CA GLY A 75 12.41 9.70 -5.98
C GLY A 75 11.07 9.70 -5.23
N LYS A 76 10.34 8.58 -5.26
CA LYS A 76 9.06 8.44 -4.57
C LYS A 76 9.27 8.09 -3.09
N PRO A 77 8.78 8.92 -2.15
CA PRO A 77 8.85 8.60 -0.72
C PRO A 77 7.72 7.65 -0.32
N THR A 78 7.88 6.36 -0.59
CA THR A 78 6.92 5.31 -0.23
C THR A 78 6.95 5.00 1.27
N LEU A 79 5.93 4.28 1.78
CA LEU A 79 5.79 4.03 3.22
C LEU A 79 6.99 3.31 3.84
N PRO A 80 7.63 2.30 3.18
CA PRO A 80 8.84 1.69 3.70
C PRO A 80 9.97 2.70 3.95
N LEU A 81 10.20 3.64 3.02
CA LEU A 81 11.23 4.67 3.19
C LEU A 81 10.86 5.69 4.26
N ILE A 82 9.60 6.10 4.34
CA ILE A 82 9.11 7.02 5.38
C ILE A 82 9.32 6.43 6.76
N GLN A 83 8.98 5.16 6.95
CA GLN A 83 9.14 4.47 8.23
C GLN A 83 10.62 4.24 8.56
N ALA A 84 11.44 3.83 7.58
CA ALA A 84 12.87 3.68 7.77
C ALA A 84 13.53 5.01 8.20
N ILE A 85 13.21 6.13 7.55
CA ILE A 85 13.71 7.47 7.94
C ILE A 85 13.34 7.82 9.39
N LYS A 86 12.17 7.40 9.86
CA LYS A 86 11.67 7.70 11.21
C LYS A 86 12.41 6.91 12.30
N THR A 87 12.86 5.70 11.99
CA THR A 87 13.41 4.74 12.97
C THR A 87 14.91 4.52 12.86
N ALA A 88 15.54 4.86 11.72
CA ALA A 88 16.96 4.69 11.47
C ALA A 88 17.83 5.69 12.24
N ALA A 89 19.13 5.38 12.36
CA ALA A 89 20.13 6.33 12.86
C ALA A 89 20.18 7.60 11.98
N PRO A 90 20.56 8.77 12.54
CA PRO A 90 20.53 10.04 11.79
C PRO A 90 21.28 10.02 10.45
N ALA A 91 22.43 9.36 10.39
CA ALA A 91 23.21 9.24 9.16
C ALA A 91 22.50 8.39 8.09
N GLN A 92 21.90 7.28 8.49
CA GLN A 92 21.13 6.40 7.63
C GLN A 92 19.86 7.11 7.12
N ALA A 93 19.14 7.80 8.01
CA ALA A 93 17.97 8.59 7.64
C ALA A 93 18.34 9.71 6.62
N GLN A 94 19.51 10.33 6.75
CA GLN A 94 19.98 11.33 5.81
C GLN A 94 20.32 10.70 4.44
N LEU A 95 20.96 9.53 4.42
CA LEU A 95 21.24 8.79 3.18
C LEU A 95 19.95 8.52 2.38
N ILE A 96 18.90 8.02 3.04
CA ILE A 96 17.62 7.77 2.39
C ILE A 96 17.01 9.06 1.83
N LYS A 97 17.05 10.16 2.60
CA LYS A 97 16.52 11.46 2.16
C LYS A 97 17.24 12.01 0.93
N GLU A 98 18.56 11.89 0.88
CA GLU A 98 19.35 12.32 -0.28
C GLU A 98 19.08 11.44 -1.50
N ALA A 99 18.93 10.12 -1.31
CA ALA A 99 18.57 9.22 -2.39
C ALA A 99 17.18 9.54 -2.99
N ILE A 100 16.17 9.80 -2.15
CA ILE A 100 14.84 10.24 -2.61
C ILE A 100 14.93 11.56 -3.39
N LYS A 101 15.74 12.50 -2.91
CA LYS A 101 15.84 13.85 -3.50
C LYS A 101 16.52 13.87 -4.87
N HIS A 102 17.53 13.04 -5.03
CA HIS A 102 18.35 13.04 -6.26
C HIS A 102 17.94 11.95 -7.24
N GLY A 103 17.16 10.96 -6.79
CA GLY A 103 16.87 9.74 -7.53
C GLY A 103 18.11 8.84 -7.67
N GLY A 104 17.91 7.70 -8.30
CA GLY A 104 19.00 6.79 -8.63
C GLY A 104 19.25 5.70 -7.61
N LEU A 105 19.98 4.68 -8.06
CA LEU A 105 20.17 3.41 -7.36
C LEU A 105 21.58 3.25 -6.78
N THR A 106 22.38 4.33 -6.71
CA THR A 106 23.78 4.26 -6.27
C THR A 106 23.95 3.63 -4.88
N HIS A 107 22.99 3.83 -3.98
CA HIS A 107 23.00 3.31 -2.61
C HIS A 107 21.85 2.32 -2.35
N LEU A 108 21.32 1.67 -3.41
CA LEU A 108 20.15 0.80 -3.27
C LEU A 108 20.38 -0.30 -2.23
N ASP A 109 21.50 -1.05 -2.33
CA ASP A 109 21.78 -2.17 -1.42
C ASP A 109 21.89 -1.70 0.05
N GLU A 110 22.50 -0.53 0.29
CA GLU A 110 22.60 0.05 1.63
C GLU A 110 21.23 0.47 2.15
N ILE A 111 20.40 1.09 1.31
CA ILE A 111 19.04 1.50 1.68
C ILE A 111 18.15 0.29 1.93
N LEU A 112 18.25 -0.78 1.13
CA LEU A 112 17.54 -2.03 1.35
C LEU A 112 17.92 -2.65 2.71
N ALA A 113 19.21 -2.65 3.06
CA ALA A 113 19.67 -3.12 4.37
C ALA A 113 19.04 -2.28 5.51
N ILE A 114 19.02 -0.95 5.39
CA ILE A 114 18.43 -0.04 6.39
C ILE A 114 16.91 -0.30 6.52
N VAL A 115 16.18 -0.42 5.41
CA VAL A 115 14.73 -0.70 5.40
C VAL A 115 14.43 -2.01 6.13
N LYS A 116 15.27 -3.04 5.93
CA LYS A 116 15.13 -4.34 6.61
C LYS A 116 15.48 -4.24 8.09
N GLU A 117 16.64 -3.65 8.44
CA GLU A 117 17.11 -3.55 9.82
C GLU A 117 16.20 -2.72 10.73
N THR A 118 15.55 -1.71 10.17
CA THR A 118 14.61 -0.85 10.90
C THR A 118 13.23 -1.46 11.14
N GLY A 119 12.95 -2.65 10.59
CA GLY A 119 11.62 -3.27 10.64
C GLY A 119 10.54 -2.49 9.87
N ALA A 120 10.95 -1.64 8.92
CA ALA A 120 10.03 -0.81 8.17
C ALA A 120 9.04 -1.63 7.33
N LEU A 121 9.48 -2.77 6.79
CA LEU A 121 8.61 -3.66 6.02
C LEU A 121 7.54 -4.32 6.89
N ASP A 122 7.92 -4.78 8.10
CA ASP A 122 6.97 -5.37 9.05
C ASP A 122 5.90 -4.36 9.47
N TYR A 123 6.32 -3.11 9.73
CA TYR A 123 5.39 -2.01 9.98
C TYR A 123 4.41 -1.82 8.84
N CYS A 124 4.91 -1.75 7.60
CA CYS A 124 4.06 -1.59 6.41
C CYS A 124 3.10 -2.76 6.23
N LEU A 125 3.55 -3.99 6.49
CA LEU A 125 2.68 -5.17 6.42
C LEU A 125 1.54 -5.11 7.43
N ILE A 126 1.82 -4.71 8.69
CA ILE A 126 0.79 -4.51 9.71
C ILE A 126 -0.21 -3.44 9.26
N ARG A 127 0.28 -2.31 8.72
CA ARG A 127 -0.60 -1.25 8.18
C ARG A 127 -1.49 -1.76 7.04
N ALA A 128 -0.95 -2.55 6.12
CA ALA A 128 -1.73 -3.15 5.04
C ALA A 128 -2.78 -4.14 5.57
N GLN A 129 -2.44 -4.93 6.60
CA GLN A 129 -3.37 -5.84 7.26
C GLN A 129 -4.53 -5.08 7.93
N ASP A 130 -4.23 -3.99 8.64
CA ASP A 130 -5.23 -3.12 9.26
C ASP A 130 -6.20 -2.55 8.20
N GLU A 131 -5.67 -2.04 7.09
CA GLU A 131 -6.48 -1.52 5.99
C GLU A 131 -7.35 -2.63 5.35
N SER A 132 -6.80 -3.81 5.11
CA SER A 132 -7.56 -4.95 4.59
C SER A 132 -8.69 -5.37 5.54
N GLN A 133 -8.42 -5.40 6.85
CA GLN A 133 -9.46 -5.71 7.84
C GLN A 133 -10.55 -4.65 7.88
N GLN A 134 -10.22 -3.37 7.76
CA GLN A 134 -11.21 -2.29 7.68
C GLN A 134 -12.06 -2.40 6.41
N ALA A 135 -11.46 -2.78 5.28
CA ALA A 135 -12.20 -3.07 4.06
C ALA A 135 -13.24 -4.19 4.29
N ILE A 136 -12.84 -5.30 4.90
CA ILE A 136 -13.74 -6.41 5.21
C ILE A 136 -14.86 -5.97 6.14
N SER A 137 -14.54 -5.25 7.23
CA SER A 137 -15.51 -4.77 8.20
C SER A 137 -16.53 -3.78 7.60
N ALA A 138 -16.14 -3.02 6.57
CA ALA A 138 -17.07 -2.15 5.86
C ALA A 138 -18.24 -2.92 5.20
N LEU A 139 -18.07 -4.21 4.95
CA LEU A 139 -19.10 -5.07 4.36
C LEU A 139 -20.04 -5.73 5.38
N ASP A 140 -19.89 -5.49 6.69
CA ASP A 140 -20.64 -6.20 7.73
C ASP A 140 -22.17 -6.09 7.53
N ASN A 141 -22.66 -4.92 7.12
CA ASN A 141 -24.08 -4.67 6.87
C ASN A 141 -24.54 -5.00 5.43
N VAL A 142 -23.66 -5.51 4.59
CA VAL A 142 -24.02 -5.98 3.24
C VAL A 142 -24.48 -7.42 3.34
N PRO A 143 -25.63 -7.80 2.74
CA PRO A 143 -26.13 -9.17 2.78
C PRO A 143 -25.12 -10.18 2.26
N ASP A 144 -25.14 -11.37 2.84
CA ASP A 144 -24.27 -12.46 2.40
C ASP A 144 -24.61 -12.88 0.96
N SER A 145 -23.56 -13.04 0.17
CA SER A 145 -23.65 -13.42 -1.22
C SER A 145 -22.30 -13.85 -1.75
N THR A 146 -22.26 -14.59 -2.85
CA THR A 146 -21.01 -14.93 -3.54
C THR A 146 -20.21 -13.69 -3.99
N TYR A 147 -20.88 -12.56 -4.22
CA TYR A 147 -20.23 -11.29 -4.55
C TYR A 147 -19.56 -10.65 -3.34
N LYS A 148 -20.20 -10.68 -2.16
CA LYS A 148 -19.59 -10.26 -0.89
C LYS A 148 -18.38 -11.14 -0.58
N ASP A 149 -18.50 -12.46 -0.73
CA ASP A 149 -17.39 -13.40 -0.53
C ASP A 149 -16.22 -13.09 -1.47
N ALA A 150 -16.51 -12.74 -2.73
CA ALA A 150 -15.48 -12.34 -3.68
C ALA A 150 -14.77 -11.04 -3.27
N LEU A 151 -15.48 -10.03 -2.76
CA LEU A 151 -14.88 -8.79 -2.25
C LEU A 151 -13.99 -9.07 -1.03
N ILE A 152 -14.43 -9.89 -0.09
CA ILE A 152 -13.63 -10.33 1.06
C ILE A 152 -12.38 -11.07 0.57
N GLY A 153 -12.56 -12.00 -0.39
CA GLY A 153 -11.46 -12.74 -1.00
C GLY A 153 -10.41 -11.83 -1.67
N LEU A 154 -10.84 -10.77 -2.35
CA LEU A 154 -9.95 -9.77 -2.96
C LEU A 154 -9.13 -9.02 -1.90
N ALA A 155 -9.76 -8.57 -0.80
CA ALA A 155 -9.07 -7.89 0.29
C ALA A 155 -7.99 -8.79 0.93
N GLN A 156 -8.30 -10.08 1.12
CA GLN A 156 -7.34 -11.06 1.63
C GLN A 156 -6.24 -11.40 0.63
N LEU A 157 -6.57 -11.49 -0.67
CA LEU A 157 -5.62 -11.80 -1.73
C LEU A 157 -4.59 -10.69 -1.91
N ALA A 158 -4.99 -9.42 -1.72
CA ALA A 158 -4.07 -8.29 -1.79
C ALA A 158 -2.86 -8.47 -0.86
N LEU A 159 -3.08 -8.99 0.36
CA LEU A 159 -2.02 -9.25 1.34
C LEU A 159 -1.10 -10.43 0.97
N LYS A 160 -1.59 -11.40 0.20
CA LYS A 160 -0.83 -12.61 -0.16
C LYS A 160 0.17 -12.38 -1.28
N ARG A 161 0.18 -11.22 -1.90
CA ARG A 161 1.08 -10.89 -3.01
C ARG A 161 2.56 -10.77 -2.58
N THR A 162 2.81 -10.65 -1.26
CA THR A 162 4.16 -10.56 -0.69
C THR A 162 4.70 -11.90 -0.17
N ALA A 163 3.92 -13.00 -0.28
CA ALA A 163 4.28 -14.32 0.23
C ALA A 163 4.85 -15.22 -0.85
#